data_27dd4ee8c3c0fec45f0a02ade574f015
#
_entry.id   27dd4ee8c3c0fec45f0a02ade574f015
#
_cell.length_a   1.000
_cell.length_b   1.000
_cell.length_c   1.000
_cell.angle_alpha   90.00
_cell.angle_beta   90.00
_cell.angle_gamma   90.00
#
_symmetry.space_group_name_H-M   'P 1'
#
loop_
_entity.id
_entity.type
_entity.pdbx_description
1 polymer ?
#
loop_
_entity_poly.entity_id
_entity_poly.type
_entity_poly.pdbx_seq_one_letter_code
_entity_poly.pdbx_strand_id
1 'polypeptide(L)'
;MEISTPGRICLFGEHQDYLGLPVIPMAISLRARFIGENRLDRKFIINNTDLNEVESFSLDDLKYTKPRDYFKSGVKVCLDEGLTFSSGFKCELTSNIPMKAGTGSSSAVTVGWIHFLSQMADKPADWDQRKMGSLAYMAEVLEFNEPGGMMDQYSTAIGNLIYLEFEPKISIESMKSNLGTFVLGDSCEPKDTMGILQRCRNSRLTIIEKIQLQDPEFSLDRIALDEISQYNLPADETTLLSGTIQNRDLLRHALPELKKAELDHKKIGRLLSEHHTILRDVLGVSTPKIDMMLDAAMDAGALGGKINGSGGGGCMFAYVPQNSEKVVEAIEKTGGKAYIIHSEEGTRID
;
A
#
# COMPACT_ATOMS: atom_id res chain seq x y z
N MET A 1 10.34 -12.63 -21.40
CA MET A 1 9.13 -12.15 -20.70
C MET A 1 9.52 -10.99 -19.82
N GLU A 2 8.84 -9.86 -19.95
CA GLU A 2 9.04 -8.70 -19.07
C GLU A 2 7.70 -8.32 -18.44
N ILE A 3 7.69 -8.22 -17.10
CA ILE A 3 6.53 -7.82 -16.31
C ILE A 3 6.92 -6.63 -15.46
N SER A 4 6.07 -5.60 -15.39
CA SER A 4 6.27 -4.50 -14.48
C SER A 4 5.05 -4.24 -13.60
N THR A 5 5.30 -3.81 -12.36
CA THR A 5 4.27 -3.58 -11.34
C THR A 5 4.57 -2.31 -10.57
N PRO A 6 3.61 -1.39 -10.43
CA PRO A 6 3.82 -0.10 -9.76
C PRO A 6 3.87 -0.25 -8.23
N GLY A 7 4.55 0.70 -7.57
CA GLY A 7 4.30 1.00 -6.17
C GLY A 7 2.97 1.73 -5.97
N ARG A 8 2.68 2.11 -4.72
CA ARG A 8 1.43 2.83 -4.40
C ARG A 8 1.63 3.90 -3.31
N ILE A 9 0.77 4.90 -3.34
CA ILE A 9 0.47 5.75 -2.18
C ILE A 9 -0.99 5.54 -1.76
N CYS A 10 -1.30 5.80 -0.48
CA CYS A 10 -2.68 5.79 0.01
C CYS A 10 -3.15 7.23 0.20
N LEU A 11 -4.05 7.72 -0.65
CA LEU A 11 -4.57 9.07 -0.54
C LEU A 11 -5.44 9.20 0.72
N PHE A 12 -6.40 8.31 0.89
CA PHE A 12 -7.31 8.32 2.04
C PHE A 12 -7.56 6.90 2.56
N GLY A 13 -7.80 6.78 3.87
CA GLY A 13 -8.06 5.51 4.51
C GLY A 13 -6.81 4.73 4.96
N GLU A 14 -5.66 5.41 5.10
CA GLU A 14 -4.48 4.78 5.67
C GLU A 14 -4.79 4.16 7.04
N HIS A 15 -4.28 2.95 7.28
CA HIS A 15 -4.51 2.21 8.53
C HIS A 15 -5.98 1.82 8.82
N GLN A 16 -6.84 1.67 7.82
CA GLN A 16 -8.22 1.25 8.07
C GLN A 16 -8.69 0.03 7.25
N ASP A 17 -7.94 -0.42 6.27
CA ASP A 17 -8.25 -1.60 5.45
C ASP A 17 -8.36 -2.88 6.28
N TYR A 18 -7.46 -3.10 7.23
CA TYR A 18 -7.50 -4.23 8.16
C TYR A 18 -8.59 -4.13 9.25
N LEU A 19 -9.34 -3.02 9.27
CA LEU A 19 -10.56 -2.85 10.07
C LEU A 19 -11.83 -3.06 9.24
N GLY A 20 -11.70 -3.46 7.97
CA GLY A 20 -12.82 -3.62 7.05
C GLY A 20 -13.35 -2.31 6.45
N LEU A 21 -12.74 -1.16 6.73
CA LEU A 21 -13.15 0.14 6.20
C LEU A 21 -12.52 0.44 4.84
N PRO A 22 -13.22 1.16 3.95
CA PRO A 22 -12.76 1.45 2.60
C PRO A 22 -11.46 2.27 2.57
N VAL A 23 -10.72 2.17 1.45
CA VAL A 23 -9.49 2.93 1.19
C VAL A 23 -9.47 3.49 -0.22
N ILE A 24 -8.71 4.57 -0.42
CA ILE A 24 -8.48 5.18 -1.74
C ILE A 24 -6.97 5.22 -2.00
N PRO A 25 -6.36 4.11 -2.43
CA PRO A 25 -4.99 4.09 -2.88
C PRO A 25 -4.86 4.51 -4.36
N MET A 26 -3.66 4.94 -4.72
CA MET A 26 -3.24 5.28 -6.08
C MET A 26 -1.92 4.58 -6.41
N ALA A 27 -1.89 3.84 -7.50
CA ALA A 27 -0.66 3.33 -8.06
C ALA A 27 0.20 4.47 -8.61
N ILE A 28 1.52 4.34 -8.50
CA ILE A 28 2.46 5.42 -8.84
C ILE A 28 3.43 5.00 -9.94
N SER A 29 4.03 5.99 -10.61
CA SER A 29 4.96 5.81 -11.74
C SER A 29 6.28 5.12 -11.41
N LEU A 30 6.57 4.82 -10.14
CA LEU A 30 7.71 3.99 -9.74
C LEU A 30 7.32 2.52 -9.78
N ARG A 31 8.16 1.67 -10.41
CA ARG A 31 7.80 0.28 -10.70
C ARG A 31 8.89 -0.71 -10.31
N ALA A 32 8.49 -1.93 -9.96
CA ALA A 32 9.34 -3.11 -9.94
C ALA A 32 9.20 -3.84 -11.30
N ARG A 33 10.28 -4.46 -11.78
CA ARG A 33 10.34 -5.15 -13.07
C ARG A 33 10.95 -6.52 -12.91
N PHE A 34 10.33 -7.52 -13.55
CA PHE A 34 10.83 -8.87 -13.71
C PHE A 34 11.13 -9.12 -15.18
N ILE A 35 12.37 -9.44 -15.49
CA ILE A 35 12.79 -9.84 -16.86
C ILE A 35 13.37 -11.24 -16.75
N GLY A 36 12.78 -12.20 -17.46
CA GLY A 36 13.24 -13.57 -17.33
C GLY A 36 12.91 -14.51 -18.48
N GLU A 37 13.54 -15.67 -18.41
CA GLU A 37 13.48 -16.74 -19.40
C GLU A 37 13.43 -18.13 -18.76
N ASN A 38 12.91 -19.11 -19.50
CA ASN A 38 12.86 -20.49 -19.08
C ASN A 38 14.27 -21.11 -18.98
N ARG A 39 14.42 -22.02 -18.02
CA ARG A 39 15.59 -22.90 -17.86
C ARG A 39 15.27 -24.30 -18.37
N LEU A 40 16.31 -25.12 -18.47
CA LEU A 40 16.16 -26.54 -18.81
C LEU A 40 16.04 -27.45 -17.57
N ASP A 41 16.35 -26.89 -16.39
CA ASP A 41 16.21 -27.58 -15.09
C ASP A 41 15.02 -27.05 -14.32
N ARG A 42 14.75 -27.60 -13.12
CA ARG A 42 13.63 -27.22 -12.25
C ARG A 42 14.03 -26.23 -11.17
N LYS A 43 14.98 -25.32 -11.46
CA LYS A 43 15.45 -24.30 -10.52
C LYS A 43 14.91 -22.93 -10.89
N PHE A 44 14.47 -22.20 -9.88
CA PHE A 44 14.22 -20.76 -9.94
C PHE A 44 15.48 -20.02 -9.49
N ILE A 45 15.89 -19.02 -10.25
CA ILE A 45 17.00 -18.13 -9.94
C ILE A 45 16.49 -16.71 -10.12
N ILE A 46 16.39 -15.96 -9.03
CA ILE A 46 15.97 -14.56 -9.01
C ILE A 46 17.19 -13.72 -8.62
N ASN A 47 17.65 -12.90 -9.56
CA ASN A 47 18.74 -11.95 -9.33
C ASN A 47 18.13 -10.57 -9.03
N ASN A 48 18.15 -10.16 -7.77
CA ASN A 48 17.75 -8.81 -7.35
C ASN A 48 18.98 -7.90 -7.50
N THR A 49 19.03 -7.15 -8.59
CA THR A 49 20.19 -6.31 -8.92
C THR A 49 20.34 -5.11 -7.99
N ASP A 50 19.24 -4.57 -7.46
CA ASP A 50 19.27 -3.40 -6.58
C ASP A 50 19.81 -3.74 -5.19
N LEU A 51 19.58 -4.98 -4.73
CA LEU A 51 20.11 -5.48 -3.45
C LEU A 51 21.43 -6.24 -3.63
N ASN A 52 21.85 -6.51 -4.85
CA ASN A 52 22.97 -7.41 -5.16
C ASN A 52 22.81 -8.79 -4.49
N GLU A 53 21.58 -9.31 -4.48
CA GLU A 53 21.20 -10.59 -3.91
C GLU A 53 20.74 -11.56 -4.98
N VAL A 54 21.12 -12.82 -4.84
CA VAL A 54 20.64 -13.90 -5.69
C VAL A 54 19.91 -14.91 -4.82
N GLU A 55 18.63 -15.11 -5.12
CA GLU A 55 17.81 -16.16 -4.52
C GLU A 55 17.67 -17.33 -5.48
N SER A 56 17.87 -18.56 -4.97
CA SER A 56 17.74 -19.77 -5.77
C SER A 56 17.09 -20.89 -4.97
N PHE A 57 16.11 -21.55 -5.55
CA PHE A 57 15.42 -22.71 -4.98
C PHE A 57 14.94 -23.66 -6.09
N SER A 58 14.60 -24.90 -5.70
CA SER A 58 14.02 -25.89 -6.60
C SER A 58 12.51 -25.89 -6.54
N LEU A 59 11.85 -26.11 -7.68
CA LEU A 59 10.42 -26.38 -7.75
C LEU A 59 10.04 -27.63 -6.93
N ASP A 60 10.99 -28.57 -6.75
CA ASP A 60 10.78 -29.81 -5.99
C ASP A 60 10.96 -29.63 -4.48
N ASP A 61 11.40 -28.45 -4.02
CA ASP A 61 11.57 -28.10 -2.60
C ASP A 61 11.12 -26.65 -2.34
N LEU A 62 9.85 -26.49 -2.03
CA LEU A 62 9.22 -25.22 -1.70
C LEU A 62 9.09 -25.01 -0.18
N LYS A 63 9.87 -25.72 0.63
CA LYS A 63 9.93 -25.47 2.06
C LYS A 63 10.49 -24.09 2.33
N TYR A 64 9.82 -23.32 3.20
CA TYR A 64 10.30 -21.99 3.59
C TYR A 64 11.62 -22.08 4.35
N THR A 65 12.58 -21.25 3.94
CA THR A 65 13.92 -21.20 4.53
C THR A 65 14.21 -19.90 5.24
N LYS A 66 13.32 -18.92 5.10
CA LYS A 66 13.43 -17.61 5.74
C LYS A 66 12.02 -17.09 6.11
N PRO A 67 11.90 -16.17 7.07
CA PRO A 67 10.68 -15.40 7.26
C PRO A 67 10.30 -14.67 5.97
N ARG A 68 9.00 -14.61 5.64
CA ARG A 68 8.52 -13.87 4.47
C ARG A 68 9.13 -14.36 3.14
N ASP A 69 9.19 -15.67 2.97
CA ASP A 69 9.72 -16.32 1.76
C ASP A 69 8.70 -16.18 0.60
N TYR A 70 8.47 -14.92 0.18
CA TYR A 70 7.40 -14.54 -0.76
C TYR A 70 7.57 -15.16 -2.14
N PHE A 71 8.79 -15.46 -2.59
CA PHE A 71 8.98 -16.14 -3.87
C PHE A 71 8.47 -17.57 -3.82
N LYS A 72 8.79 -18.31 -2.75
CA LYS A 72 8.27 -19.69 -2.60
C LYS A 72 6.78 -19.74 -2.32
N SER A 73 6.26 -18.83 -1.48
CA SER A 73 4.82 -18.75 -1.22
C SER A 73 4.04 -18.39 -2.49
N GLY A 74 4.56 -17.49 -3.31
CA GLY A 74 3.97 -17.16 -4.61
C GLY A 74 3.90 -18.37 -5.55
N VAL A 75 4.97 -19.19 -5.62
CA VAL A 75 4.93 -20.45 -6.41
C VAL A 75 3.88 -21.40 -5.85
N LYS A 76 3.82 -21.61 -4.51
CA LYS A 76 2.81 -22.49 -3.89
C LYS A 76 1.39 -22.05 -4.22
N VAL A 77 1.08 -20.77 -4.01
CA VAL A 77 -0.26 -20.22 -4.31
C VAL A 77 -0.62 -20.41 -5.79
N CYS A 78 0.34 -20.23 -6.70
CA CYS A 78 0.12 -20.47 -8.13
C CYS A 78 -0.11 -21.95 -8.46
N LEU A 79 0.60 -22.88 -7.79
CA LEU A 79 0.36 -24.32 -7.92
C LEU A 79 -1.01 -24.74 -7.40
N ASP A 80 -1.43 -24.19 -6.24
CA ASP A 80 -2.73 -24.45 -5.63
C ASP A 80 -3.89 -23.94 -6.52
N GLU A 81 -3.63 -22.88 -7.32
CA GLU A 81 -4.56 -22.37 -8.35
C GLU A 81 -4.47 -23.13 -9.68
N GLY A 82 -3.72 -24.22 -9.74
CA GLY A 82 -3.68 -25.14 -10.86
C GLY A 82 -2.64 -24.84 -11.92
N LEU A 83 -1.71 -23.89 -11.70
CA LEU A 83 -0.57 -23.73 -12.60
C LEU A 83 0.36 -24.92 -12.48
N THR A 84 1.04 -25.25 -13.59
CA THR A 84 2.07 -26.28 -13.65
C THR A 84 3.34 -25.71 -14.25
N PHE A 85 4.48 -26.23 -13.80
CA PHE A 85 5.79 -25.83 -14.27
C PHE A 85 6.64 -27.07 -14.53
N SER A 86 6.92 -27.36 -15.80
CA SER A 86 7.83 -28.47 -16.18
C SER A 86 9.31 -28.07 -16.03
N SER A 87 9.60 -26.77 -16.08
CA SER A 87 10.94 -26.19 -15.91
C SER A 87 10.93 -24.99 -14.97
N GLY A 88 12.10 -24.63 -14.46
CA GLY A 88 12.30 -23.40 -13.71
C GLY A 88 12.62 -22.20 -14.61
N PHE A 89 12.94 -21.06 -13.99
CA PHE A 89 13.33 -19.84 -14.73
C PHE A 89 14.54 -19.16 -14.09
N LYS A 90 15.16 -18.31 -14.90
CA LYS A 90 16.08 -17.28 -14.42
C LYS A 90 15.44 -15.92 -14.69
N CYS A 91 15.34 -15.08 -13.68
CA CYS A 91 14.86 -13.72 -13.87
C CYS A 91 15.72 -12.71 -13.12
N GLU A 92 15.73 -11.50 -13.65
CA GLU A 92 16.27 -10.30 -13.01
C GLU A 92 15.11 -9.49 -12.43
N LEU A 93 15.28 -9.02 -11.20
CA LEU A 93 14.38 -8.11 -10.51
C LEU A 93 15.09 -6.78 -10.32
N THR A 94 14.47 -5.71 -10.82
CA THR A 94 14.88 -4.32 -10.60
C THR A 94 13.71 -3.52 -10.05
N SER A 95 13.97 -2.47 -9.26
CA SER A 95 12.90 -1.61 -8.73
C SER A 95 13.40 -0.21 -8.46
N ASN A 96 12.66 0.80 -8.91
CA ASN A 96 12.88 2.18 -8.50
C ASN A 96 11.92 2.64 -7.39
N ILE A 97 11.14 1.72 -6.82
CA ILE A 97 10.28 1.97 -5.67
C ILE A 97 11.15 2.01 -4.40
N PRO A 98 11.09 3.08 -3.58
CA PRO A 98 11.83 3.14 -2.32
C PRO A 98 11.52 1.93 -1.42
N MET A 99 12.56 1.18 -1.05
CA MET A 99 12.41 -0.04 -0.27
C MET A 99 12.14 0.26 1.21
N LYS A 100 11.28 -0.55 1.85
CA LYS A 100 10.91 -0.41 3.28
C LYS A 100 10.41 1.00 3.64
N ALA A 101 9.95 1.75 2.66
CA ALA A 101 9.57 3.16 2.79
C ALA A 101 8.05 3.38 2.85
N GLY A 102 7.24 2.32 2.80
CA GLY A 102 5.78 2.40 2.90
C GLY A 102 5.09 2.70 1.57
N THR A 103 5.72 2.39 0.46
CA THR A 103 5.24 2.62 -0.90
C THR A 103 4.77 1.33 -1.61
N GLY A 104 4.48 0.27 -0.84
CA GLY A 104 4.03 -1.00 -1.39
C GLY A 104 5.09 -1.77 -2.16
N SER A 105 6.40 -1.57 -1.86
CA SER A 105 7.49 -2.21 -2.61
C SER A 105 7.43 -3.74 -2.54
N SER A 106 7.14 -4.35 -1.36
CA SER A 106 7.02 -5.81 -1.26
C SER A 106 5.81 -6.34 -2.03
N SER A 107 4.68 -5.65 -1.93
CA SER A 107 3.46 -6.04 -2.67
C SER A 107 3.62 -5.86 -4.18
N ALA A 108 4.32 -4.81 -4.64
CA ALA A 108 4.67 -4.66 -6.06
C ALA A 108 5.54 -5.84 -6.54
N VAL A 109 6.52 -6.26 -5.74
CA VAL A 109 7.35 -7.44 -6.05
C VAL A 109 6.49 -8.71 -6.05
N THR A 110 5.62 -8.91 -5.04
CA THR A 110 4.80 -10.12 -4.95
C THR A 110 3.76 -10.20 -6.07
N VAL A 111 3.08 -9.10 -6.39
CA VAL A 111 2.14 -9.04 -7.53
C VAL A 111 2.87 -9.27 -8.85
N GLY A 112 4.02 -8.61 -9.05
CA GLY A 112 4.85 -8.80 -10.25
C GLY A 112 5.31 -10.24 -10.38
N TRP A 113 5.67 -10.88 -9.27
CA TRP A 113 6.05 -12.30 -9.24
C TRP A 113 4.88 -13.23 -9.61
N ILE A 114 3.70 -13.03 -9.04
CA ILE A 114 2.48 -13.78 -9.38
C ILE A 114 2.16 -13.62 -10.88
N HIS A 115 2.23 -12.38 -11.40
CA HIS A 115 2.01 -12.12 -12.82
C HIS A 115 3.06 -12.81 -13.69
N PHE A 116 4.34 -12.73 -13.30
CA PHE A 116 5.43 -13.42 -14.01
C PHE A 116 5.20 -14.93 -14.01
N LEU A 117 4.88 -15.53 -12.87
CA LEU A 117 4.57 -16.96 -12.77
C LEU A 117 3.39 -17.36 -13.66
N SER A 118 2.33 -16.56 -13.71
CA SER A 118 1.15 -16.83 -14.53
C SER A 118 1.47 -16.92 -16.01
N GLN A 119 2.45 -16.12 -16.49
CA GLN A 119 2.87 -16.10 -17.88
C GLN A 119 3.94 -17.16 -18.21
N MET A 120 4.73 -17.58 -17.21
CA MET A 120 5.82 -18.54 -17.37
C MET A 120 5.39 -19.99 -17.09
N ALA A 121 4.15 -20.24 -16.70
CA ALA A 121 3.61 -21.58 -16.53
C ALA A 121 3.61 -22.38 -17.84
N ASP A 122 3.57 -23.73 -17.77
CA ASP A 122 3.48 -24.60 -18.94
C ASP A 122 2.33 -24.21 -19.87
N LYS A 123 1.26 -23.71 -19.28
CA LYS A 123 0.16 -23.06 -19.96
C LYS A 123 -0.08 -21.70 -19.28
N PRO A 124 0.22 -20.59 -19.97
CA PRO A 124 -0.04 -19.27 -19.42
C PRO A 124 -1.49 -19.09 -18.98
N ALA A 125 -1.69 -18.47 -17.82
CA ALA A 125 -3.01 -18.19 -17.28
C ALA A 125 -3.46 -16.79 -17.68
N ASP A 126 -4.71 -16.68 -18.12
CA ASP A 126 -5.37 -15.41 -18.39
C ASP A 126 -6.06 -14.90 -17.11
N TRP A 127 -5.24 -14.57 -16.12
CA TRP A 127 -5.71 -14.00 -14.87
C TRP A 127 -5.85 -12.48 -14.99
N ASP A 128 -6.99 -11.97 -14.56
CA ASP A 128 -7.18 -10.54 -14.44
C ASP A 128 -6.40 -9.95 -13.25
N GLN A 129 -6.30 -8.64 -13.21
CA GLN A 129 -5.55 -7.92 -12.19
C GLN A 129 -6.17 -8.12 -10.78
N ARG A 130 -7.48 -8.33 -10.67
CA ARG A 130 -8.15 -8.63 -9.39
C ARG A 130 -7.70 -9.99 -8.85
N LYS A 131 -7.65 -11.01 -9.70
CA LYS A 131 -7.15 -12.34 -9.33
C LYS A 131 -5.70 -12.28 -8.91
N MET A 132 -4.84 -11.56 -9.65
CA MET A 132 -3.44 -11.38 -9.29
C MET A 132 -3.26 -10.71 -7.94
N GLY A 133 -4.03 -9.64 -7.66
CA GLY A 133 -4.02 -8.96 -6.35
C GLY A 133 -4.45 -9.89 -5.21
N SER A 134 -5.50 -10.70 -5.43
CA SER A 134 -5.95 -11.69 -4.45
C SER A 134 -4.89 -12.74 -4.15
N LEU A 135 -4.26 -13.29 -5.18
CA LEU A 135 -3.20 -14.30 -5.02
C LEU A 135 -1.95 -13.73 -4.35
N ALA A 136 -1.59 -12.49 -4.68
CA ALA A 136 -0.50 -11.80 -4.01
C ALA A 136 -0.80 -11.55 -2.52
N TYR A 137 -2.04 -11.20 -2.16
CA TYR A 137 -2.47 -11.08 -0.77
C TYR A 137 -2.37 -12.43 -0.03
N MET A 138 -2.79 -13.53 -0.67
CA MET A 138 -2.62 -14.88 -0.12
C MET A 138 -1.14 -15.20 0.13
N ALA A 139 -0.28 -14.93 -0.85
CA ALA A 139 1.14 -15.26 -0.79
C ALA A 139 1.94 -14.37 0.18
N GLU A 140 1.56 -13.10 0.35
CA GLU A 140 2.28 -12.13 1.18
C GLU A 140 1.74 -12.07 2.62
N VAL A 141 0.43 -12.03 2.78
CA VAL A 141 -0.20 -11.72 4.07
C VAL A 141 -0.75 -12.98 4.74
N LEU A 142 -1.61 -13.76 4.06
CA LEU A 142 -2.29 -14.89 4.70
C LEU A 142 -1.34 -16.02 5.02
N GLU A 143 -0.42 -16.36 4.12
CA GLU A 143 0.54 -17.46 4.29
C GLU A 143 1.47 -17.25 5.49
N PHE A 144 1.76 -15.98 5.84
CA PHE A 144 2.64 -15.62 6.95
C PHE A 144 1.91 -15.03 8.16
N ASN A 145 0.56 -15.01 8.12
CA ASN A 145 -0.29 -14.42 9.16
C ASN A 145 0.14 -13.00 9.55
N GLU A 146 0.41 -12.16 8.53
CA GLU A 146 0.82 -10.78 8.75
C GLU A 146 -0.34 -9.88 9.16
N PRO A 147 -0.11 -8.78 9.91
CA PRO A 147 -1.15 -7.88 10.39
C PRO A 147 -1.66 -6.89 9.32
N GLY A 148 -1.16 -6.95 8.10
CA GLY A 148 -1.56 -6.06 7.00
C GLY A 148 -2.94 -6.36 6.44
N GLY A 149 -3.56 -5.36 5.81
CA GLY A 149 -4.74 -5.51 4.97
C GLY A 149 -4.36 -5.86 3.53
N MET A 150 -5.31 -5.74 2.61
CA MET A 150 -5.13 -6.11 1.20
C MET A 150 -5.01 -4.92 0.24
N MET A 151 -4.95 -3.69 0.76
CA MET A 151 -4.88 -2.46 -0.02
C MET A 151 -3.71 -2.46 -1.01
N ASP A 152 -2.53 -2.86 -0.53
CA ASP A 152 -1.28 -2.79 -1.28
C ASP A 152 -1.32 -3.67 -2.53
N GLN A 153 -1.70 -4.94 -2.36
CA GLN A 153 -1.73 -5.92 -3.43
C GLN A 153 -2.76 -5.56 -4.50
N TYR A 154 -3.97 -5.13 -4.09
CA TYR A 154 -4.99 -4.71 -5.06
C TYR A 154 -4.62 -3.42 -5.77
N SER A 155 -4.06 -2.44 -5.06
CA SER A 155 -3.63 -1.18 -5.67
C SER A 155 -2.55 -1.38 -6.72
N THR A 156 -1.50 -2.14 -6.40
CA THR A 156 -0.39 -2.40 -7.32
C THR A 156 -0.81 -3.31 -8.50
N ALA A 157 -1.74 -4.23 -8.28
CA ALA A 157 -2.24 -5.10 -9.34
C ALA A 157 -3.12 -4.34 -10.34
N ILE A 158 -4.08 -3.55 -9.86
CA ILE A 158 -5.11 -2.89 -10.68
C ILE A 158 -4.62 -1.58 -11.27
N GLY A 159 -3.85 -0.82 -10.47
CA GLY A 159 -3.32 0.46 -10.92
C GLY A 159 -4.29 1.63 -10.83
N ASN A 160 -3.82 2.78 -11.29
CA ASN A 160 -4.56 4.03 -11.28
C ASN A 160 -5.03 4.44 -9.88
N LEU A 161 -6.11 5.22 -9.79
CA LEU A 161 -6.80 5.56 -8.56
C LEU A 161 -7.98 4.62 -8.40
N ILE A 162 -8.06 3.93 -7.27
CA ILE A 162 -9.17 3.02 -6.97
C ILE A 162 -9.83 3.36 -5.64
N TYR A 163 -11.14 3.15 -5.56
CA TYR A 163 -11.89 3.05 -4.32
C TYR A 163 -12.11 1.58 -4.02
N LEU A 164 -11.61 1.11 -2.90
CA LEU A 164 -11.59 -0.30 -2.51
C LEU A 164 -12.38 -0.47 -1.22
N GLU A 165 -13.42 -1.30 -1.27
CA GLU A 165 -14.24 -1.73 -0.13
C GLU A 165 -14.02 -3.21 0.15
N PHE A 166 -14.16 -3.61 1.40
CA PHE A 166 -13.89 -4.98 1.84
C PHE A 166 -15.15 -5.72 2.30
N GLU A 167 -16.15 -4.99 2.79
CA GLU A 167 -17.38 -5.53 3.34
C GLU A 167 -18.61 -5.10 2.51
N PRO A 168 -19.63 -5.94 2.33
CA PRO A 168 -19.71 -7.37 2.70
C PRO A 168 -18.92 -8.29 1.74
N LYS A 169 -18.35 -7.74 0.70
CA LYS A 169 -17.46 -8.39 -0.28
C LYS A 169 -16.53 -7.36 -0.89
N ILE A 170 -15.39 -7.82 -1.37
CA ILE A 170 -14.43 -6.94 -2.03
C ILE A 170 -15.06 -6.30 -3.26
N SER A 171 -15.15 -4.98 -3.23
CA SER A 171 -15.65 -4.13 -4.32
C SER A 171 -14.56 -3.13 -4.72
N ILE A 172 -14.33 -2.98 -6.01
CA ILE A 172 -13.27 -2.14 -6.56
C ILE A 172 -13.87 -1.26 -7.63
N GLU A 173 -13.81 0.03 -7.41
CA GLU A 173 -14.19 1.05 -8.39
C GLU A 173 -12.93 1.79 -8.86
N SER A 174 -12.62 1.68 -10.15
CA SER A 174 -11.55 2.48 -10.75
C SER A 174 -12.05 3.89 -11.01
N MET A 175 -11.31 4.87 -10.51
CA MET A 175 -11.66 6.29 -10.66
C MET A 175 -10.76 6.97 -11.69
N LYS A 176 -11.36 7.67 -12.63
CA LYS A 176 -10.64 8.55 -13.56
C LYS A 176 -10.57 9.94 -12.92
N SER A 177 -9.38 10.28 -12.40
CA SER A 177 -9.16 11.57 -11.75
C SER A 177 -7.88 12.21 -12.28
N ASN A 178 -7.97 13.46 -12.74
CA ASN A 178 -6.81 14.19 -13.23
C ASN A 178 -6.13 14.95 -12.08
N LEU A 179 -5.52 14.20 -11.16
CA LEU A 179 -4.85 14.75 -9.98
C LEU A 179 -3.53 15.48 -10.31
N GLY A 180 -2.93 15.21 -11.47
CA GLY A 180 -1.61 15.73 -11.80
C GLY A 180 -0.49 15.00 -11.03
N THR A 181 0.50 15.76 -10.57
CA THR A 181 1.69 15.23 -9.91
C THR A 181 1.63 15.30 -8.39
N PHE A 182 2.39 14.41 -7.77
CA PHE A 182 2.75 14.42 -6.36
C PHE A 182 4.26 14.38 -6.22
N VAL A 183 4.78 14.83 -5.10
CA VAL A 183 6.17 14.60 -4.73
C VAL A 183 6.22 13.61 -3.59
N LEU A 184 6.79 12.44 -3.84
CA LEU A 184 7.09 11.44 -2.83
C LEU A 184 8.42 11.79 -2.19
N GLY A 185 8.45 11.93 -0.87
CA GLY A 185 9.67 12.16 -0.11
C GLY A 185 10.00 10.95 0.75
N ASP A 186 11.18 10.37 0.54
CA ASP A 186 11.73 9.30 1.39
C ASP A 186 12.61 9.94 2.49
N SER A 187 12.23 9.75 3.74
CA SER A 187 12.99 10.26 4.89
C SER A 187 14.35 9.59 5.07
N CYS A 188 14.56 8.45 4.43
CA CYS A 188 15.71 7.57 4.62
C CYS A 188 15.84 7.04 6.08
N GLU A 189 14.81 7.21 6.91
CA GLU A 189 14.78 6.65 8.26
C GLU A 189 14.32 5.20 8.24
N PRO A 190 15.01 4.31 8.97
CA PRO A 190 14.55 2.92 9.13
C PRO A 190 13.26 2.89 9.93
N LYS A 191 12.40 1.90 9.65
CA LYS A 191 11.13 1.74 10.37
C LYS A 191 10.82 0.30 10.74
N ASP A 192 10.10 0.12 11.86
CA ASP A 192 9.50 -1.15 12.25
C ASP A 192 8.06 -1.23 11.71
N THR A 193 7.92 -1.65 10.45
CA THR A 193 6.63 -1.78 9.79
C THR A 193 5.69 -2.72 10.53
N MET A 194 6.20 -3.88 10.98
CA MET A 194 5.36 -4.91 11.61
C MET A 194 4.87 -4.50 12.98
N GLY A 195 5.77 -3.98 13.83
CA GLY A 195 5.40 -3.51 15.17
C GLY A 195 4.38 -2.38 15.12
N ILE A 196 4.53 -1.44 14.17
CA ILE A 196 3.59 -0.32 14.01
C ILE A 196 2.22 -0.82 13.53
N LEU A 197 2.17 -1.66 12.49
CA LEU A 197 0.90 -2.22 12.00
C LEU A 197 0.20 -3.02 13.08
N GLN A 198 0.93 -3.88 13.79
CA GLN A 198 0.37 -4.69 14.88
C GLN A 198 -0.18 -3.82 16.01
N ARG A 199 0.57 -2.81 16.44
CA ARG A 199 0.12 -1.83 17.45
C ARG A 199 -1.15 -1.13 16.99
N CYS A 200 -1.13 -0.52 15.80
CA CYS A 200 -2.27 0.25 15.29
C CYS A 200 -3.50 -0.61 15.04
N ARG A 201 -3.34 -1.85 14.60
CA ARG A 201 -4.44 -2.80 14.40
C ARG A 201 -5.01 -3.28 15.73
N ASN A 202 -4.17 -3.85 16.59
CA ASN A 202 -4.62 -4.52 17.79
C ASN A 202 -5.29 -3.55 18.78
N SER A 203 -4.73 -2.35 18.99
CA SER A 203 -5.34 -1.34 19.87
C SER A 203 -6.77 -0.97 19.46
N ARG A 204 -7.05 -0.86 18.17
CA ARG A 204 -8.39 -0.54 17.67
C ARG A 204 -9.33 -1.74 17.67
N LEU A 205 -8.86 -2.93 17.30
CA LEU A 205 -9.67 -4.14 17.39
C LEU A 205 -10.09 -4.43 18.84
N THR A 206 -9.20 -4.25 19.82
CA THR A 206 -9.54 -4.41 21.23
C THR A 206 -10.66 -3.46 21.66
N ILE A 207 -10.66 -2.20 21.20
CA ILE A 207 -11.74 -1.25 21.48
C ILE A 207 -13.06 -1.70 20.83
N ILE A 208 -13.00 -2.12 19.56
CA ILE A 208 -14.17 -2.61 18.82
C ILE A 208 -14.78 -3.83 19.51
N GLU A 209 -13.96 -4.83 19.86
CA GLU A 209 -14.40 -6.04 20.57
C GLU A 209 -15.04 -5.69 21.93
N LYS A 210 -14.44 -4.79 22.69
CA LYS A 210 -14.97 -4.31 23.96
C LYS A 210 -16.35 -3.63 23.82
N ILE A 211 -16.55 -2.87 22.75
CA ILE A 211 -17.87 -2.27 22.47
C ILE A 211 -18.85 -3.34 22.03
N GLN A 212 -18.48 -4.25 21.15
CA GLN A 212 -19.35 -5.31 20.64
C GLN A 212 -19.83 -6.28 21.72
N LEU A 213 -19.11 -6.40 22.84
CA LEU A 213 -19.60 -7.15 24.03
C LEU A 213 -20.81 -6.47 24.70
N GLN A 214 -20.94 -5.14 24.55
CA GLN A 214 -22.05 -4.36 25.14
C GLN A 214 -23.14 -4.08 24.09
N ASP A 215 -22.74 -3.91 22.84
CA ASP A 215 -23.59 -3.57 21.71
C ASP A 215 -23.22 -4.48 20.51
N PRO A 216 -23.83 -5.65 20.37
CA PRO A 216 -23.55 -6.57 19.27
C PRO A 216 -23.83 -5.99 17.86
N GLU A 217 -24.66 -4.95 17.76
CA GLU A 217 -25.00 -4.27 16.51
C GLU A 217 -24.02 -3.13 16.17
N PHE A 218 -23.00 -2.91 17.01
CA PHE A 218 -21.97 -1.91 16.76
C PHE A 218 -21.31 -2.12 15.41
N SER A 219 -21.23 -1.04 14.64
CA SER A 219 -20.55 -1.03 13.35
C SER A 219 -19.67 0.20 13.24
N LEU A 220 -18.36 -0.03 13.10
CA LEU A 220 -17.39 1.05 12.90
C LEU A 220 -17.69 1.86 11.62
N ASP A 221 -18.30 1.23 10.64
CA ASP A 221 -18.71 1.92 9.41
C ASP A 221 -19.89 2.88 9.64
N ARG A 222 -20.80 2.59 10.58
CA ARG A 222 -22.05 3.35 10.74
C ARG A 222 -22.04 4.35 11.88
N ILE A 223 -21.32 4.08 12.97
CA ILE A 223 -21.34 4.93 14.17
C ILE A 223 -21.00 6.39 13.87
N ALA A 224 -21.75 7.33 14.44
CA ALA A 224 -21.41 8.74 14.40
C ALA A 224 -20.46 9.14 15.54
N LEU A 225 -19.71 10.24 15.32
CA LEU A 225 -18.68 10.68 16.28
C LEU A 225 -19.27 11.05 17.67
N ASP A 226 -20.45 11.63 17.71
CA ASP A 226 -21.15 12.03 18.93
C ASP A 226 -21.75 10.85 19.71
N GLU A 227 -21.94 9.70 19.07
CA GLU A 227 -22.45 8.48 19.70
C GLU A 227 -21.37 7.74 20.53
N ILE A 228 -20.09 8.08 20.42
CA ILE A 228 -18.99 7.39 21.14
C ILE A 228 -19.20 7.49 22.66
N SER A 229 -19.73 8.62 23.14
CA SER A 229 -19.92 8.89 24.59
C SER A 229 -20.80 7.87 25.30
N GLN A 230 -21.65 7.12 24.59
CA GLN A 230 -22.52 6.09 25.16
C GLN A 230 -21.76 4.85 25.67
N TYR A 231 -20.52 4.61 25.20
CA TYR A 231 -19.78 3.39 25.52
C TYR A 231 -18.87 3.51 26.76
N ASN A 232 -18.81 4.65 27.42
CA ASN A 232 -18.02 4.89 28.64
C ASN A 232 -16.57 4.35 28.55
N LEU A 233 -15.87 4.69 27.47
CA LEU A 233 -14.48 4.27 27.22
C LEU A 233 -13.50 5.16 28.02
N PRO A 234 -12.30 4.65 28.39
CA PRO A 234 -11.18 5.47 28.83
C PRO A 234 -10.83 6.58 27.83
N ALA A 235 -10.22 7.65 28.31
CA ALA A 235 -9.95 8.84 27.48
C ALA A 235 -9.04 8.55 26.27
N ASP A 236 -8.05 7.70 26.43
CA ASP A 236 -7.15 7.25 25.36
C ASP A 236 -7.87 6.37 24.32
N GLU A 237 -8.73 5.44 24.76
CA GLU A 237 -9.57 4.63 23.88
C GLU A 237 -10.59 5.50 23.13
N THR A 238 -11.20 6.47 23.81
CA THR A 238 -12.11 7.45 23.20
C THR A 238 -11.42 8.27 22.12
N THR A 239 -10.21 8.76 22.39
CA THR A 239 -9.39 9.51 21.44
C THR A 239 -9.06 8.67 20.20
N LEU A 240 -8.64 7.42 20.41
CA LEU A 240 -8.26 6.52 19.33
C LEU A 240 -9.46 6.12 18.46
N LEU A 241 -10.62 5.83 19.08
CA LEU A 241 -11.85 5.52 18.35
C LEU A 241 -12.36 6.76 17.58
N SER A 242 -12.34 7.93 18.21
CA SER A 242 -12.73 9.19 17.57
C SER A 242 -11.87 9.48 16.33
N GLY A 243 -10.55 9.36 16.44
CA GLY A 243 -9.66 9.54 15.30
C GLY A 243 -9.87 8.50 14.20
N THR A 244 -10.23 7.26 14.56
CA THR A 244 -10.56 6.21 13.58
C THR A 244 -11.84 6.56 12.81
N ILE A 245 -12.86 7.06 13.48
CA ILE A 245 -14.10 7.52 12.85
C ILE A 245 -13.84 8.76 11.98
N GLN A 246 -13.05 9.73 12.47
CA GLN A 246 -12.67 10.90 11.68
C GLN A 246 -11.90 10.52 10.42
N ASN A 247 -10.99 9.55 10.50
CA ASN A 247 -10.25 9.04 9.33
C ASN A 247 -11.20 8.44 8.27
N ARG A 248 -12.17 7.63 8.71
CA ARG A 248 -13.25 7.10 7.87
C ARG A 248 -14.03 8.22 7.20
N ASP A 249 -14.44 9.23 7.97
CA ASP A 249 -15.29 10.31 7.49
C ASP A 249 -14.54 11.26 6.54
N LEU A 250 -13.23 11.48 6.75
CA LEU A 250 -12.38 12.18 5.78
C LEU A 250 -12.37 11.49 4.42
N LEU A 251 -12.28 10.16 4.37
CA LEU A 251 -12.37 9.41 3.12
C LEU A 251 -13.74 9.63 2.47
N ARG A 252 -14.83 9.59 3.25
CA ARG A 252 -16.19 9.84 2.74
C ARG A 252 -16.36 11.25 2.18
N HIS A 253 -15.69 12.23 2.76
CA HIS A 253 -15.68 13.60 2.24
C HIS A 253 -14.80 13.74 0.98
N ALA A 254 -13.70 12.99 0.90
CA ALA A 254 -12.78 13.03 -0.22
C ALA A 254 -13.32 12.33 -1.48
N LEU A 255 -14.02 11.21 -1.31
CA LEU A 255 -14.50 10.39 -2.42
C LEU A 255 -15.34 11.17 -3.45
N PRO A 256 -16.37 11.95 -3.06
CA PRO A 256 -17.13 12.75 -4.02
C PRO A 256 -16.29 13.87 -4.68
N GLU A 257 -15.30 14.43 -3.97
CA GLU A 257 -14.39 15.43 -4.55
C GLU A 257 -13.50 14.82 -5.64
N LEU A 258 -12.98 13.61 -5.41
CA LEU A 258 -12.14 12.88 -6.36
C LEU A 258 -12.91 12.40 -7.61
N LYS A 259 -14.25 12.30 -7.53
CA LYS A 259 -15.13 11.90 -8.64
C LYS A 259 -15.60 13.07 -9.50
N LYS A 260 -15.31 14.31 -9.12
CA LYS A 260 -15.71 15.49 -9.91
C LYS A 260 -14.95 15.57 -11.23
N ALA A 261 -15.61 16.07 -12.28
CA ALA A 261 -14.97 16.34 -13.57
C ALA A 261 -13.89 17.45 -13.44
N GLU A 262 -14.17 18.47 -12.64
CA GLU A 262 -13.24 19.53 -12.27
C GLU A 262 -12.90 19.42 -10.79
N LEU A 263 -11.63 19.15 -10.49
CA LEU A 263 -11.17 18.91 -9.14
C LEU A 263 -10.92 20.22 -8.38
N ASP A 264 -11.39 20.30 -7.15
CA ASP A 264 -10.93 21.31 -6.20
C ASP A 264 -9.60 20.84 -5.56
N HIS A 265 -8.49 21.12 -6.25
CA HIS A 265 -7.16 20.74 -5.81
C HIS A 265 -6.80 21.25 -4.41
N LYS A 266 -7.25 22.48 -4.06
CA LYS A 266 -7.01 23.06 -2.72
C LYS A 266 -7.77 22.28 -1.64
N LYS A 267 -9.02 21.90 -1.92
CA LYS A 267 -9.83 21.10 -1.00
C LYS A 267 -9.22 19.70 -0.80
N ILE A 268 -8.80 19.05 -1.88
CA ILE A 268 -8.13 17.74 -1.81
C ILE A 268 -6.85 17.84 -0.97
N GLY A 269 -6.02 18.85 -1.23
CA GLY A 269 -4.79 19.08 -0.45
C GLY A 269 -5.07 19.28 1.03
N ARG A 270 -6.07 20.10 1.39
CA ARG A 270 -6.48 20.29 2.79
C ARG A 270 -6.91 18.99 3.45
N LEU A 271 -7.75 18.18 2.79
CA LEU A 271 -8.20 16.88 3.31
C LEU A 271 -7.02 15.91 3.54
N LEU A 272 -5.99 15.94 2.68
CA LEU A 272 -4.76 15.15 2.88
C LEU A 272 -4.00 15.60 4.13
N SER A 273 -3.90 16.90 4.37
CA SER A 273 -3.23 17.44 5.58
C SER A 273 -4.05 17.16 6.85
N GLU A 274 -5.38 17.23 6.79
CA GLU A 274 -6.26 16.82 7.90
C GLU A 274 -6.07 15.33 8.22
N HIS A 275 -5.95 14.49 7.20
CA HIS A 275 -5.65 13.07 7.37
C HIS A 275 -4.28 12.87 8.04
N HIS A 276 -3.25 13.62 7.62
CA HIS A 276 -1.93 13.58 8.26
C HIS A 276 -2.01 13.90 9.75
N THR A 277 -2.79 14.91 10.12
CA THR A 277 -2.98 15.30 11.53
C THR A 277 -3.51 14.13 12.37
N ILE A 278 -4.48 13.37 11.87
CA ILE A 278 -4.98 12.17 12.57
C ILE A 278 -3.89 11.09 12.68
N LEU A 279 -3.16 10.85 11.60
CA LEU A 279 -2.09 9.85 11.57
C LEU A 279 -0.95 10.21 12.54
N ARG A 280 -0.60 11.50 12.64
CA ARG A 280 0.44 12.00 13.53
C ARG A 280 -0.03 12.04 14.98
N ASP A 281 -1.16 12.71 15.26
CA ASP A 281 -1.54 13.11 16.63
C ASP A 281 -2.34 12.02 17.35
N VAL A 282 -3.10 11.20 16.63
CA VAL A 282 -3.92 10.12 17.21
C VAL A 282 -3.27 8.75 17.07
N LEU A 283 -2.83 8.39 15.87
CA LEU A 283 -2.20 7.07 15.65
C LEU A 283 -0.71 7.05 16.02
N GLY A 284 -0.07 8.23 16.14
CA GLY A 284 1.33 8.35 16.52
C GLY A 284 2.26 7.66 15.53
N VAL A 285 1.98 7.78 14.23
CA VAL A 285 2.76 7.10 13.17
C VAL A 285 3.67 8.03 12.38
N SER A 286 3.64 9.36 12.62
CA SER A 286 4.60 10.28 12.02
C SER A 286 5.91 10.34 12.80
N THR A 287 6.93 10.92 12.20
CA THR A 287 8.22 11.23 12.84
C THR A 287 8.57 12.70 12.67
N PRO A 288 9.43 13.28 13.52
CA PRO A 288 9.87 14.67 13.35
C PRO A 288 10.49 14.94 11.98
N LYS A 289 11.14 13.94 11.38
CA LYS A 289 11.72 14.05 10.03
C LYS A 289 10.63 14.14 8.96
N ILE A 290 9.61 13.31 9.04
CA ILE A 290 8.46 13.35 8.13
C ILE A 290 7.72 14.69 8.25
N ASP A 291 7.47 15.17 9.46
CA ASP A 291 6.79 16.43 9.70
C ASP A 291 7.61 17.62 9.11
N MET A 292 8.92 17.64 9.35
CA MET A 292 9.82 18.65 8.77
C MET A 292 9.80 18.63 7.23
N MET A 293 9.76 17.44 6.61
CA MET A 293 9.67 17.31 5.15
C MET A 293 8.32 17.82 4.62
N LEU A 294 7.22 17.55 5.33
CA LEU A 294 5.90 18.06 4.97
C LEU A 294 5.83 19.57 5.10
N ASP A 295 6.34 20.15 6.19
CA ASP A 295 6.41 21.61 6.40
C ASP A 295 7.20 22.27 5.26
N ALA A 296 8.39 21.73 4.93
CA ALA A 296 9.19 22.24 3.83
C ALA A 296 8.46 22.14 2.47
N ALA A 297 7.71 21.08 2.25
CA ALA A 297 6.92 20.92 1.03
C ALA A 297 5.76 21.95 0.96
N MET A 298 5.09 22.21 2.08
CA MET A 298 4.02 23.21 2.16
C MET A 298 4.56 24.61 1.93
N ASP A 299 5.69 24.98 2.54
CA ASP A 299 6.37 26.27 2.34
C ASP A 299 6.81 26.46 0.89
N ALA A 300 7.14 25.39 0.18
CA ALA A 300 7.49 25.40 -1.24
C ALA A 300 6.28 25.41 -2.19
N GLY A 301 5.05 25.38 -1.67
CA GLY A 301 3.81 25.54 -2.43
C GLY A 301 3.02 24.27 -2.68
N ALA A 302 3.26 23.19 -1.94
CA ALA A 302 2.37 22.02 -1.93
C ALA A 302 0.98 22.41 -1.40
N LEU A 303 -0.07 21.77 -1.91
CA LEU A 303 -1.45 22.04 -1.52
C LEU A 303 -1.88 21.26 -0.26
N GLY A 304 -1.10 20.25 0.12
CA GLY A 304 -1.31 19.36 1.25
C GLY A 304 -0.43 18.13 1.13
N GLY A 305 -0.43 17.30 2.16
CA GLY A 305 0.38 16.08 2.15
C GLY A 305 0.22 15.26 3.42
N LYS A 306 0.79 14.08 3.42
CA LYS A 306 0.74 13.17 4.57
C LYS A 306 1.83 12.09 4.54
N ILE A 307 2.08 11.50 5.69
CA ILE A 307 2.86 10.27 5.78
C ILE A 307 2.18 9.14 5.00
N ASN A 308 2.94 8.22 4.43
CA ASN A 308 2.46 7.12 3.59
C ASN A 308 2.81 5.74 4.15
N GLY A 309 1.85 4.82 4.10
CA GLY A 309 2.00 3.43 4.56
C GLY A 309 1.99 3.31 6.08
N SER A 310 2.67 2.31 6.63
CA SER A 310 2.63 2.02 8.07
C SER A 310 3.12 3.15 8.98
N GLY A 311 3.88 4.10 8.45
CA GLY A 311 4.49 5.16 9.24
C GLY A 311 5.73 4.73 10.04
N GLY A 312 6.15 5.57 11.00
CA GLY A 312 7.35 5.38 11.79
C GLY A 312 8.64 5.66 11.02
N GLY A 313 8.61 6.55 10.05
CA GLY A 313 9.64 6.82 9.05
C GLY A 313 9.19 6.40 7.65
N GLY A 314 10.13 6.16 6.74
CA GLY A 314 9.85 5.85 5.34
C GLY A 314 9.39 7.08 4.56
N CYS A 315 8.30 6.98 3.78
CA CYS A 315 7.87 8.05 2.90
C CYS A 315 6.72 8.90 3.43
N MET A 316 6.72 10.15 3.01
CA MET A 316 5.57 11.03 2.92
C MET A 316 5.28 11.36 1.45
N PHE A 317 4.14 11.90 1.15
CA PHE A 317 3.90 12.55 -0.14
C PHE A 317 3.24 13.91 0.03
N ALA A 318 3.60 14.82 -0.88
CA ALA A 318 3.01 16.14 -1.01
C ALA A 318 2.22 16.24 -2.30
N TYR A 319 1.03 16.82 -2.26
CA TYR A 319 0.18 17.04 -3.41
C TYR A 319 0.57 18.33 -4.12
N VAL A 320 1.11 18.19 -5.32
CA VAL A 320 1.70 19.29 -6.11
C VAL A 320 1.29 19.12 -7.56
N PRO A 321 0.06 19.48 -7.94
CA PRO A 321 -0.41 19.24 -9.31
C PRO A 321 0.36 20.02 -10.38
N GLN A 322 1.10 21.06 -9.98
CA GLN A 322 1.93 21.90 -10.87
C GLN A 322 3.19 22.38 -10.13
N ASN A 323 4.29 22.60 -10.87
CA ASN A 323 5.56 23.16 -10.35
C ASN A 323 6.19 22.34 -9.22
N SER A 324 6.26 21.02 -9.41
CA SER A 324 6.73 20.06 -8.42
C SER A 324 8.24 20.18 -8.10
N GLU A 325 9.05 20.77 -8.97
CA GLU A 325 10.51 20.84 -8.84
C GLU A 325 10.94 21.63 -7.58
N LYS A 326 10.24 22.70 -7.24
CA LYS A 326 10.53 23.48 -6.02
C LYS A 326 10.27 22.68 -4.74
N VAL A 327 9.24 21.84 -4.76
CA VAL A 327 8.91 20.95 -3.63
C VAL A 327 9.93 19.84 -3.51
N VAL A 328 10.40 19.28 -4.64
CA VAL A 328 11.53 18.34 -4.65
C VAL A 328 12.75 18.93 -3.96
N GLU A 329 13.20 20.11 -4.42
CA GLU A 329 14.36 20.80 -3.82
C GLU A 329 14.17 21.07 -2.32
N ALA A 330 12.97 21.47 -1.90
CA ALA A 330 12.67 21.75 -0.50
C ALA A 330 12.78 20.49 0.38
N ILE A 331 12.22 19.38 -0.08
CA ILE A 331 12.32 18.09 0.61
C ILE A 331 13.78 17.62 0.68
N GLU A 332 14.53 17.70 -0.42
CA GLU A 332 15.93 17.28 -0.46
C GLU A 332 16.83 18.13 0.47
N LYS A 333 16.56 19.42 0.61
CA LYS A 333 17.24 20.30 1.58
C LYS A 333 17.05 19.86 3.03
N THR A 334 15.98 19.14 3.34
CA THR A 334 15.80 18.52 4.67
C THR A 334 16.65 17.25 4.85
N GLY A 335 17.35 16.76 3.81
CA GLY A 335 18.13 15.53 3.81
C GLY A 335 17.32 14.28 3.49
N GLY A 336 16.11 14.42 2.95
CA GLY A 336 15.34 13.34 2.33
C GLY A 336 15.72 13.12 0.86
N LYS A 337 15.15 12.08 0.23
CA LYS A 337 15.17 11.91 -1.23
C LYS A 337 13.77 12.19 -1.76
N ALA A 338 13.68 12.85 -2.92
CA ALA A 338 12.38 13.19 -3.49
C ALA A 338 12.21 12.66 -4.91
N TYR A 339 10.96 12.27 -5.24
CA TYR A 339 10.59 11.71 -6.53
C TYR A 339 9.28 12.35 -7.00
N ILE A 340 9.25 12.84 -8.23
CA ILE A 340 8.00 13.28 -8.85
C ILE A 340 7.26 12.01 -9.30
N ILE A 341 6.03 11.85 -8.84
CA ILE A 341 5.19 10.70 -9.14
C ILE A 341 3.82 11.14 -9.67
N HIS A 342 3.20 10.27 -10.43
CA HIS A 342 1.84 10.43 -10.95
C HIS A 342 1.11 9.09 -10.93
N SER A 343 -0.19 9.12 -11.16
CA SER A 343 -1.01 7.90 -11.29
C SER A 343 -0.52 7.04 -12.45
N GLU A 344 -0.46 5.74 -12.26
CA GLU A 344 0.10 4.79 -13.23
C GLU A 344 -0.77 3.53 -13.32
N GLU A 345 -0.72 2.85 -14.46
CA GLU A 345 -1.36 1.55 -14.69
C GLU A 345 -0.85 0.47 -13.74
N GLY A 346 -1.64 -0.54 -13.49
CA GLY A 346 -1.30 -1.68 -12.65
C GLY A 346 -0.20 -2.58 -13.22
N THR A 347 -0.19 -3.81 -12.75
CA THR A 347 0.75 -4.82 -13.29
C THR A 347 0.46 -5.08 -14.77
N ARG A 348 1.53 -5.15 -15.58
CA ARG A 348 1.41 -5.36 -17.04
C ARG A 348 2.60 -6.14 -17.61
N ILE A 349 2.40 -6.67 -18.79
CA ILE A 349 3.47 -7.15 -19.67
C ILE A 349 3.99 -5.92 -20.44
N ASP A 350 5.29 -5.64 -20.40
CA ASP A 350 5.96 -4.54 -21.12
C ASP A 350 6.48 -4.99 -22.48
#